data_8617c3be18211caf2b93cd5917bd1b9d
#
_entry.id   8617c3be18211caf2b93cd5917bd1b9d
#
_cell.length_a   1.000
_cell.length_b   1.000
_cell.length_c   1.000
_cell.angle_alpha   90.00
_cell.angle_beta   90.00
_cell.angle_gamma   90.00
#
_symmetry.space_group_name_H-M   'P 1'
#
loop_
_entity.id
_entity.type
_entity.pdbx_description
1 polymer ?
#
loop_
_entity_poly.entity_id
_entity_poly.type
_entity_poly.pdbx_seq_one_letter_code
_entity_poly.pdbx_strand_id
1 'polypeptide(L)'
;PSSLPRAVHATPARTASQELARFQRSLGRRYPQAKRTVVGYSYGSVVTGHAAKQERIAEDVVLVGSPGTGAGHASELHGRIWAATNANDPIAITTGPHAGIHGPDPTIDTFGATPLPGADGLPGDHGSYWEDPRFLRGLGQVARAN
;
A
#
# COMPACT_ATOMS: atom_id res chain seq x y z
N PRO A 1 15.77 5.02 -9.27
CA PRO A 1 14.50 4.91 -9.98
C PRO A 1 14.65 4.01 -11.18
N SER A 2 13.90 2.92 -11.18
CA SER A 2 13.87 2.00 -12.30
C SER A 2 13.16 2.66 -13.48
N SER A 3 13.64 2.40 -14.68
CA SER A 3 12.94 2.79 -15.89
C SER A 3 11.53 2.16 -15.92
N LEU A 4 10.58 2.79 -16.59
CA LEU A 4 9.20 2.32 -16.68
C LEU A 4 9.09 0.81 -17.03
N PRO A 5 9.87 0.26 -17.99
CA PRO A 5 9.84 -1.17 -18.29
C PRO A 5 10.24 -2.06 -17.11
N ARG A 6 11.12 -1.61 -16.22
CA ARG A 6 11.51 -2.38 -15.02
C ARG A 6 10.43 -2.34 -13.95
N ALA A 7 9.68 -1.24 -13.85
CA ALA A 7 8.62 -1.10 -12.87
C ALA A 7 7.42 -2.04 -13.12
N VAL A 8 7.24 -2.54 -14.34
CA VAL A 8 6.16 -3.49 -14.64
C VAL A 8 6.51 -4.94 -14.29
N HIS A 9 7.76 -5.26 -13.96
CA HIS A 9 8.16 -6.60 -13.56
C HIS A 9 8.12 -6.78 -12.04
N ALA A 10 7.75 -7.98 -11.59
CA ALA A 10 7.66 -8.30 -10.16
C ALA A 10 9.03 -8.45 -9.47
N THR A 11 10.09 -8.75 -10.22
CA THR A 11 11.42 -9.03 -9.65
C THR A 11 12.02 -7.85 -8.86
N PRO A 12 11.99 -6.59 -9.38
CA PRO A 12 12.47 -5.46 -8.60
C PRO A 12 11.70 -5.25 -7.29
N ALA A 13 10.38 -5.46 -7.32
CA ALA A 13 9.54 -5.36 -6.12
C ALA A 13 9.90 -6.42 -5.08
N ARG A 14 10.19 -7.65 -5.49
CA ARG A 14 10.60 -8.72 -4.58
C ARG A 14 11.92 -8.41 -3.90
N THR A 15 12.90 -7.92 -4.65
CA THR A 15 14.21 -7.54 -4.07
C THR A 15 14.04 -6.39 -3.08
N ALA A 16 13.31 -5.34 -3.46
CA ALA A 16 13.05 -4.20 -2.57
C ALA A 16 12.22 -4.61 -1.34
N SER A 17 11.31 -5.58 -1.48
CA SER A 17 10.51 -6.07 -0.36
C SER A 17 11.35 -6.77 0.71
N GLN A 18 12.40 -7.46 0.31
CA GLN A 18 13.33 -8.10 1.25
C GLN A 18 14.07 -7.06 2.08
N GLU A 19 14.48 -5.96 1.45
CA GLU A 19 15.13 -4.84 2.15
C GLU A 19 14.16 -4.14 3.11
N LEU A 20 12.91 -3.91 2.69
CA LEU A 20 11.89 -3.33 3.55
C LEU A 20 11.62 -4.23 4.76
N ALA A 21 11.45 -5.52 4.56
CA ALA A 21 11.20 -6.46 5.65
C ALA A 21 12.38 -6.48 6.64
N ARG A 22 13.60 -6.48 6.14
CA ARG A 22 14.81 -6.42 6.97
C ARG A 22 14.86 -5.14 7.81
N PHE A 23 14.57 -4.00 7.20
CA PHE A 23 14.53 -2.71 7.89
C PHE A 23 13.47 -2.71 9.00
N GLN A 24 12.27 -3.20 8.70
CA GLN A 24 11.17 -3.25 9.67
C GLN A 24 11.46 -4.21 10.83
N ARG A 25 12.12 -5.33 10.57
CA ARG A 25 12.58 -6.23 11.65
C ARG A 25 13.58 -5.52 12.57
N SER A 26 14.52 -4.76 12.00
CA SER A 26 15.49 -3.98 12.78
C SER A 26 14.81 -2.93 13.64
N LEU A 27 13.82 -2.21 13.11
CA LEU A 27 13.02 -1.25 13.88
C LEU A 27 12.27 -1.93 15.02
N GLY A 28 11.66 -3.08 14.74
CA GLY A 28 10.92 -3.83 15.75
C GLY A 28 11.81 -4.31 16.90
N ARG A 29 13.05 -4.69 16.61
CA ARG A 29 14.01 -5.07 17.64
C ARG A 29 14.49 -3.86 18.45
N ARG A 30 14.71 -2.72 17.78
CA ARG A 30 15.18 -1.51 18.44
C ARG A 30 14.10 -0.83 19.28
N TYR A 31 12.86 -0.86 18.80
CA TYR A 31 11.71 -0.18 19.41
C TYR A 31 10.54 -1.15 19.59
N PRO A 32 10.67 -2.14 20.49
CA PRO A 32 9.68 -3.22 20.57
C PRO A 32 8.29 -2.76 21.03
N GLN A 33 8.19 -1.59 21.68
CA GLN A 33 6.91 -1.03 22.14
C GLN A 33 6.29 -0.06 21.14
N ALA A 34 7.00 0.32 20.07
CA ALA A 34 6.49 1.26 19.11
C ALA A 34 5.52 0.60 18.14
N LYS A 35 4.36 1.23 17.95
CA LYS A 35 3.45 0.88 16.86
C LYS A 35 4.04 1.38 15.54
N ARG A 36 4.01 0.54 14.52
CA ARG A 36 4.53 0.88 13.20
C ARG A 36 3.41 0.94 12.18
N THR A 37 3.49 1.93 11.30
CA THR A 37 2.60 2.06 10.14
C THR A 37 3.48 2.21 8.91
N VAL A 38 3.25 1.36 7.91
CA VAL A 38 3.95 1.44 6.62
C VAL A 38 2.97 1.94 5.58
N VAL A 39 3.40 2.94 4.82
CA VAL A 39 2.61 3.50 3.73
C VAL A 39 3.31 3.17 2.42
N GLY A 40 2.65 2.39 1.58
CA GLY A 40 3.10 2.09 0.22
C GLY A 40 2.35 2.94 -0.80
N TYR A 41 3.07 3.80 -1.52
CA TYR A 41 2.50 4.67 -2.53
C TYR A 41 2.93 4.24 -3.92
N SER A 42 1.99 4.18 -4.85
CA SER A 42 2.24 3.83 -6.25
C SER A 42 2.97 2.47 -6.33
N TYR A 43 4.08 2.39 -7.04
CA TYR A 43 4.89 1.16 -7.10
C TYR A 43 5.40 0.72 -5.72
N GLY A 44 5.58 1.65 -4.78
CA GLY A 44 5.92 1.33 -3.40
C GLY A 44 4.88 0.44 -2.71
N SER A 45 3.63 0.46 -3.15
CA SER A 45 2.59 -0.44 -2.63
C SER A 45 2.80 -1.88 -3.09
N VAL A 46 3.40 -2.10 -4.26
CA VAL A 46 3.79 -3.43 -4.73
C VAL A 46 4.89 -4.00 -3.83
N VAL A 47 5.91 -3.19 -3.54
CA VAL A 47 7.00 -3.54 -2.63
C VAL A 47 6.45 -3.87 -1.23
N THR A 48 5.61 -2.99 -0.70
CA THR A 48 4.97 -3.16 0.60
C THR A 48 4.10 -4.42 0.65
N GLY A 49 3.32 -4.66 -0.40
CA GLY A 49 2.47 -5.84 -0.52
C GLY A 49 3.28 -7.13 -0.50
N HIS A 50 4.36 -7.21 -1.27
CA HIS A 50 5.24 -8.38 -1.25
C HIS A 50 5.86 -8.62 0.13
N ALA A 51 6.30 -7.57 0.82
CA ALA A 51 6.84 -7.69 2.18
C ALA A 51 5.78 -8.14 3.18
N ALA A 52 4.59 -7.54 3.15
CA ALA A 52 3.49 -7.87 4.05
C ALA A 52 2.93 -9.28 3.81
N LYS A 53 3.08 -9.82 2.61
CA LYS A 53 2.69 -11.19 2.29
C LYS A 53 3.61 -12.21 2.96
N GLN A 54 4.88 -11.88 3.12
CA GLN A 54 5.87 -12.77 3.72
C GLN A 54 5.84 -12.74 5.26
N GLU A 55 5.67 -11.58 5.86
CA GLU A 55 5.71 -11.40 7.29
C GLU A 55 4.98 -10.13 7.73
N ARG A 56 4.76 -10.00 9.05
CA ARG A 56 4.19 -8.78 9.62
C ARG A 56 5.25 -7.69 9.71
N ILE A 57 5.22 -6.75 8.76
CA ILE A 57 6.18 -5.63 8.70
C ILE A 57 5.74 -4.44 9.54
N ALA A 58 4.46 -4.35 9.88
CA ALA A 58 3.87 -3.27 10.67
C ALA A 58 2.51 -3.71 11.21
N GLU A 59 1.98 -3.00 12.17
CA GLU A 59 0.63 -3.19 12.69
C GLU A 59 -0.40 -2.73 11.67
N ASP A 60 -0.13 -1.62 10.97
CA ASP A 60 -0.97 -1.09 9.91
C ASP A 60 -0.18 -0.92 8.62
N VAL A 61 -0.79 -1.32 7.52
CA VAL A 61 -0.25 -1.17 6.17
C VAL A 61 -1.26 -0.36 5.35
N VAL A 62 -0.83 0.76 4.80
CA VAL A 62 -1.67 1.66 4.01
C VAL A 62 -1.19 1.65 2.56
N LEU A 63 -2.09 1.29 1.65
CA LEU A 63 -1.81 1.16 0.23
C LEU A 63 -2.46 2.33 -0.51
N VAL A 64 -1.66 3.17 -1.16
CA VAL A 64 -2.10 4.43 -1.75
C VAL A 64 -1.79 4.46 -3.24
N GLY A 65 -2.81 4.69 -4.07
CA GLY A 65 -2.65 4.76 -5.52
C GLY A 65 -1.94 3.52 -6.08
N SER A 66 -2.39 2.34 -5.68
CA SER A 66 -1.67 1.09 -5.90
C SER A 66 -1.99 0.47 -7.26
N PRO A 67 -0.97 0.03 -8.03
CA PRO A 67 -1.17 -0.79 -9.22
C PRO A 67 -1.37 -2.28 -8.90
N GLY A 68 -1.61 -2.62 -7.65
CA GLY A 68 -1.70 -3.98 -7.13
C GLY A 68 -0.60 -4.24 -6.10
N THR A 69 -0.70 -5.33 -5.36
CA THR A 69 0.17 -5.62 -4.22
C THR A 69 0.88 -6.96 -4.32
N GLY A 70 0.67 -7.69 -5.42
CA GLY A 70 1.11 -9.08 -5.53
C GLY A 70 0.18 -10.08 -4.83
N ALA A 71 -0.90 -9.60 -4.20
CA ALA A 71 -1.90 -10.42 -3.53
C ALA A 71 -3.25 -10.30 -4.24
N GLY A 72 -4.08 -11.33 -4.16
CA GLY A 72 -5.44 -11.32 -4.67
C GLY A 72 -6.46 -10.80 -3.66
N HIS A 73 -6.13 -10.84 -2.37
CA HIS A 73 -7.00 -10.44 -1.28
C HIS A 73 -6.18 -9.95 -0.07
N ALA A 74 -6.75 -9.02 0.68
CA ALA A 74 -6.10 -8.44 1.87
C ALA A 74 -5.75 -9.48 2.94
N SER A 75 -6.51 -10.58 3.02
CA SER A 75 -6.23 -11.66 3.97
C SER A 75 -4.89 -12.37 3.73
N GLU A 76 -4.30 -12.21 2.56
CA GLU A 76 -2.96 -12.74 2.26
C GLU A 76 -1.84 -11.86 2.84
N LEU A 77 -2.17 -10.67 3.32
CA LEU A 77 -1.22 -9.70 3.86
C LEU A 77 -1.31 -9.65 5.38
N HIS A 78 -0.17 -9.59 6.05
CA HIS A 78 -0.10 -9.52 7.51
C HIS A 78 -0.29 -8.08 8.00
N GLY A 79 -1.13 -7.89 9.02
CA GLY A 79 -1.44 -6.58 9.60
C GLY A 79 -2.85 -6.10 9.24
N ARG A 80 -3.20 -4.90 9.69
CA ARG A 80 -4.44 -4.23 9.27
C ARG A 80 -4.18 -3.53 7.95
N ILE A 81 -4.97 -3.82 6.95
CA ILE A 81 -4.74 -3.36 5.58
C ILE A 81 -5.75 -2.27 5.21
N TRP A 82 -5.23 -1.11 4.87
CA TRP A 82 -5.99 0.08 4.48
C TRP A 82 -5.66 0.44 3.03
N ALA A 83 -6.60 1.04 2.32
CA ALA A 83 -6.36 1.43 0.94
C ALA A 83 -7.04 2.77 0.61
N ALA A 84 -6.40 3.53 -0.28
CA ALA A 84 -6.94 4.77 -0.80
C ALA A 84 -6.50 4.97 -2.26
N THR A 85 -7.43 5.38 -3.11
CA THR A 85 -7.14 5.78 -4.49
C THR A 85 -8.04 6.96 -4.86
N ASN A 86 -7.44 8.02 -5.40
CA ASN A 86 -8.19 9.18 -5.85
C ASN A 86 -9.01 8.84 -7.09
N ALA A 87 -10.16 9.50 -7.25
CA ALA A 87 -11.13 9.22 -8.31
C ALA A 87 -10.54 9.40 -9.73
N ASN A 88 -9.62 10.34 -9.90
CA ASN A 88 -8.98 10.63 -11.18
C ASN A 88 -7.55 10.10 -11.27
N ASP A 89 -7.19 9.16 -10.41
CA ASP A 89 -5.89 8.51 -10.46
C ASP A 89 -5.88 7.53 -11.64
N PRO A 90 -5.04 7.74 -12.68
CA PRO A 90 -5.02 6.86 -13.85
C PRO A 90 -4.56 5.44 -13.52
N ILE A 91 -3.99 5.21 -12.36
CA ILE A 91 -3.59 3.87 -11.93
C ILE A 91 -4.81 2.94 -11.82
N ALA A 92 -5.97 3.48 -11.44
CA ALA A 92 -7.22 2.71 -11.34
C ALA A 92 -7.68 2.16 -12.69
N ILE A 93 -7.35 2.84 -13.79
CA ILE A 93 -7.69 2.40 -15.14
C ILE A 93 -6.79 1.26 -15.59
N THR A 94 -5.52 1.27 -15.18
CA THR A 94 -4.53 0.27 -15.59
C THR A 94 -4.63 -1.02 -14.79
N THR A 95 -5.25 -0.97 -13.64
CA THR A 95 -5.27 -2.10 -12.71
C THR A 95 -6.59 -2.86 -12.67
N GLY A 96 -7.75 -2.23 -12.72
CA GLY A 96 -9.07 -2.87 -12.71
C GLY A 96 -9.17 -4.18 -11.91
N PRO A 97 -10.33 -4.79 -11.80
CA PRO A 97 -10.49 -6.03 -11.03
C PRO A 97 -9.81 -7.25 -11.67
N HIS A 98 -9.48 -7.19 -12.95
CA HIS A 98 -8.91 -8.31 -13.71
C HIS A 98 -7.57 -7.98 -14.34
N ALA A 99 -7.03 -6.80 -14.10
CA ALA A 99 -5.88 -6.33 -14.84
C ALA A 99 -4.67 -6.16 -13.94
N GLY A 100 -3.55 -6.26 -14.55
CA GLY A 100 -2.28 -5.93 -13.95
C GLY A 100 -1.49 -7.14 -13.49
N ILE A 101 -0.21 -7.04 -13.77
CA ILE A 101 0.77 -8.06 -13.38
C ILE A 101 0.99 -8.11 -11.86
N HIS A 102 0.47 -7.12 -11.13
CA HIS A 102 0.62 -7.01 -9.68
C HIS A 102 -0.65 -7.38 -8.91
N GLY A 103 -1.67 -7.92 -9.59
CA GLY A 103 -2.93 -8.29 -8.97
C GLY A 103 -3.99 -7.18 -8.98
N PRO A 104 -5.10 -7.37 -8.28
CA PRO A 104 -6.20 -6.41 -8.29
C PRO A 104 -5.87 -5.11 -7.57
N ASP A 105 -6.60 -4.05 -7.90
CA ASP A 105 -6.59 -2.79 -7.18
C ASP A 105 -7.07 -3.03 -5.72
N PRO A 106 -6.27 -2.66 -4.70
CA PRO A 106 -6.67 -2.91 -3.32
C PRO A 106 -7.86 -2.07 -2.83
N THR A 107 -8.33 -1.09 -3.61
CA THR A 107 -9.50 -0.30 -3.23
C THR A 107 -10.83 -0.92 -3.67
N ILE A 108 -10.82 -1.97 -4.47
CA ILE A 108 -12.07 -2.66 -4.83
C ILE A 108 -12.60 -3.49 -3.65
N ASP A 109 -13.92 -3.56 -3.52
CA ASP A 109 -14.57 -4.24 -2.39
C ASP A 109 -14.13 -5.70 -2.24
N THR A 110 -13.97 -6.40 -3.36
CA THR A 110 -13.57 -7.82 -3.37
C THR A 110 -12.14 -8.07 -2.89
N PHE A 111 -11.30 -7.04 -2.83
CA PHE A 111 -9.95 -7.19 -2.27
C PHE A 111 -9.98 -7.28 -0.74
N GLY A 112 -10.89 -6.59 -0.06
CA GLY A 112 -11.09 -6.72 1.37
C GLY A 112 -10.24 -5.79 2.25
N ALA A 113 -9.54 -4.80 1.69
CA ALA A 113 -8.87 -3.77 2.48
C ALA A 113 -9.91 -2.80 3.06
N THR A 114 -9.61 -2.22 4.22
CA THR A 114 -10.44 -1.17 4.80
C THR A 114 -10.17 0.16 4.11
N PRO A 115 -11.19 0.91 3.68
CA PRO A 115 -10.97 2.25 3.15
C PRO A 115 -10.29 3.15 4.18
N LEU A 116 -9.30 3.93 3.75
CA LEU A 116 -8.64 4.89 4.63
C LEU A 116 -9.67 5.93 5.10
N PRO A 117 -9.80 6.19 6.41
CA PRO A 117 -10.84 7.09 6.92
C PRO A 117 -10.83 8.46 6.26
N GLY A 118 -11.99 8.87 5.75
CA GLY A 118 -12.17 10.17 5.10
C GLY A 118 -11.54 10.29 3.72
N ALA A 119 -10.94 9.23 3.20
CA ALA A 119 -10.26 9.25 1.90
C ALA A 119 -11.05 8.52 0.79
N ASP A 120 -12.26 8.09 1.09
CA ASP A 120 -13.12 7.45 0.10
C ASP A 120 -13.66 8.49 -0.89
N GLY A 121 -13.51 8.22 -2.19
CA GLY A 121 -14.01 9.10 -3.25
C GLY A 121 -13.32 10.47 -3.32
N LEU A 122 -12.09 10.61 -2.84
CA LEU A 122 -11.36 11.87 -2.94
C LEU A 122 -11.19 12.31 -4.40
N PRO A 123 -11.50 13.58 -4.75
CA PRO A 123 -11.14 14.12 -6.04
C PRO A 123 -9.63 14.37 -6.09
N GLY A 124 -8.99 13.95 -7.14
CA GLY A 124 -7.56 14.16 -7.29
C GLY A 124 -6.94 13.13 -8.21
N ASP A 125 -5.69 13.39 -8.60
CA ASP A 125 -4.90 12.53 -9.46
C ASP A 125 -3.91 11.67 -8.65
N HIS A 126 -2.95 11.06 -9.35
CA HIS A 126 -1.95 10.17 -8.75
C HIS A 126 -0.98 10.88 -7.79
N GLY A 127 -0.81 12.19 -7.90
CA GLY A 127 0.15 12.95 -7.10
C GLY A 127 -0.46 13.77 -5.96
N SER A 128 -1.78 13.95 -5.93
CA SER A 128 -2.40 14.95 -5.07
C SER A 128 -2.79 14.46 -3.66
N TYR A 129 -2.54 13.22 -3.31
CA TYR A 129 -2.86 12.66 -1.99
C TYR A 129 -2.26 13.50 -0.85
N TRP A 130 -1.00 13.86 -0.99
CA TRP A 130 -0.19 14.50 0.05
C TRP A 130 -0.56 15.96 0.29
N GLU A 131 -1.40 16.51 -0.55
CA GLU A 131 -1.94 17.87 -0.44
C GLU A 131 -3.40 17.90 0.04
N ASP A 132 -4.05 16.74 0.15
CA ASP A 132 -5.44 16.66 0.55
C ASP A 132 -5.56 16.50 2.07
N PRO A 133 -6.17 17.49 2.77
CA PRO A 133 -6.31 17.43 4.23
C PRO A 133 -7.12 16.24 4.73
N ARG A 134 -8.07 15.73 3.94
CA ARG A 134 -8.87 14.56 4.32
C ARG A 134 -8.04 13.30 4.32
N PHE A 135 -7.22 13.12 3.29
CA PHE A 135 -6.28 12.01 3.21
C PHE A 135 -5.29 12.06 4.39
N LEU A 136 -4.69 13.23 4.65
CA LEU A 136 -3.72 13.38 5.72
C LEU A 136 -4.33 13.14 7.10
N ARG A 137 -5.56 13.60 7.34
CA ARG A 137 -6.27 13.30 8.60
C ARG A 137 -6.53 11.80 8.76
N GLY A 138 -7.00 11.15 7.70
CA GLY A 138 -7.25 9.69 7.71
C GLY A 138 -5.99 8.90 8.01
N LEU A 139 -4.89 9.26 7.35
CA LEU A 139 -3.59 8.64 7.59
C LEU A 139 -3.15 8.85 9.05
N GLY A 140 -3.29 10.06 9.57
CA GLY A 140 -2.98 10.37 10.96
C GLY A 140 -3.84 9.58 11.96
N GLN A 141 -5.11 9.35 11.65
CA GLN A 141 -5.98 8.52 12.50
C GLN A 141 -5.47 7.08 12.57
N VAL A 142 -5.11 6.49 11.43
CA VAL A 142 -4.55 5.12 11.39
C VAL A 142 -3.24 5.04 12.18
N ALA A 143 -2.34 6.00 11.98
CA ALA A 143 -1.04 6.00 12.64
C ALA A 143 -1.15 6.15 14.17
N ARG A 144 -2.18 6.87 14.66
CA ARG A 144 -2.39 7.08 16.10
C ARG A 144 -3.27 6.02 16.76
N ALA A 145 -4.05 5.28 15.99
CA ALA A 145 -4.95 4.26 16.54
C ALA A 145 -4.15 3.10 17.15
N ASN A 146 -4.58 2.63 18.30
CA ASN A 146 -3.97 1.48 18.99
C ASN A 146 -4.49 0.17 18.44
#